data_3b943b3a6abc349444d836dc3b53b7ec
#
_entry.id   3b943b3a6abc349444d836dc3b53b7ec
#
_cell.length_a   1.000
_cell.length_b   1.000
_cell.length_c   1.000
_cell.angle_alpha   90.00
_cell.angle_beta   90.00
_cell.angle_gamma   90.00
#
_symmetry.space_group_name_H-M   'P 1'
#
loop_
_entity.id
_entity.type
_entity.pdbx_description
1 polymer ?
#
loop_
_entity_poly.entity_id
_entity_poly.type
_entity_poly.pdbx_seq_one_letter_code
_entity_poly.pdbx_strand_id
1 'polypeptide(L)'
;MEKQKNEMQISDNQISASERFANKVINEFTSNISGNLPLSDYQRTLVQGYFIGIDRALKKSEEERLRRNASNKDPKYNNPLPFTWNNVDLNTLAIDVVYSARLGLDMMQPNHVNPIAFKNNKLNKYTISLIVGYNGKKYMAENYALIPPKSVTIDLVYSTDTFKPIKKGYNQPFETYEFEITNPFNRGDIIGGFGYIEYEDKSRNELVIMTKKDIDKRRPKFASANFWGGEVIEWKNGQKITEEKEGWYEEMCRKTLIREVYSQKHIPLDPKKVDYSYQYMKQQELSLQYAESNLQQEKNITANAINLEDNIKSNVNYNQLEQDNKDNGISKECEEKWTEQDYKMADALAHDLTEMRTKETPEQQLSNDEPTF
;
A
#
# COMPACT_ATOMS: atom_id res chain seq x y z
N MET A 1 5.26 19.67 51.27
CA MET A 1 4.54 18.71 50.39
C MET A 1 4.02 19.29 49.10
N GLU A 2 3.87 20.58 48.92
CA GLU A 2 3.44 21.20 47.63
C GLU A 2 4.58 21.37 46.60
N LYS A 3 5.83 21.47 47.03
CA LYS A 3 6.99 21.56 46.10
C LYS A 3 7.28 20.27 45.31
N GLN A 4 6.97 19.11 45.89
CA GLN A 4 7.18 17.83 45.19
C GLN A 4 6.08 17.49 44.17
N LYS A 5 4.86 18.08 44.31
CA LYS A 5 3.81 17.90 43.31
C LYS A 5 4.02 18.74 42.02
N ASN A 6 4.71 19.89 42.15
CA ASN A 6 5.04 20.73 40.97
C ASN A 6 6.18 20.18 40.12
N GLU A 7 7.12 19.42 40.69
CA GLU A 7 8.20 18.80 39.95
C GLU A 7 7.76 17.60 39.11
N MET A 8 6.66 16.91 39.50
CA MET A 8 6.11 15.79 38.74
C MET A 8 5.23 16.20 37.52
N GLN A 9 4.73 17.42 37.51
CA GLN A 9 3.93 17.91 36.37
C GLN A 9 4.73 18.64 35.28
N ILE A 10 6.02 18.94 35.52
CA ILE A 10 6.88 19.63 34.55
C ILE A 10 7.57 18.65 33.57
N SER A 11 7.54 17.32 33.81
CA SER A 11 8.32 16.35 33.04
C SER A 11 7.67 15.88 31.74
N ASP A 12 6.36 16.00 31.56
CA ASP A 12 5.67 15.45 30.39
C ASP A 12 5.74 16.33 29.11
N ASN A 13 6.18 17.59 29.27
CA ASN A 13 6.23 18.53 28.14
C ASN A 13 7.63 18.69 27.50
N GLN A 14 8.64 17.91 27.92
CA GLN A 14 10.02 18.01 27.43
C GLN A 14 10.55 16.79 26.67
N ILE A 15 9.77 15.69 26.58
CA ILE A 15 10.22 14.50 25.83
C ILE A 15 10.21 14.80 24.33
N SER A 16 11.37 14.65 23.66
CA SER A 16 11.50 14.88 22.23
C SER A 16 10.63 13.91 21.41
N ALA A 17 10.28 14.29 20.16
CA ALA A 17 9.53 13.41 19.28
C ALA A 17 10.25 12.08 19.03
N SER A 18 11.59 12.12 18.90
CA SER A 18 12.44 10.92 18.74
C SER A 18 12.38 10.00 19.96
N GLU A 19 12.40 10.57 21.13
CA GLU A 19 12.34 9.81 22.37
C GLU A 19 10.97 9.18 22.61
N ARG A 20 9.88 9.92 22.35
CA ARG A 20 8.50 9.37 22.39
C ARG A 20 8.33 8.22 21.43
N PHE A 21 8.82 8.38 20.18
CA PHE A 21 8.80 7.34 19.17
C PHE A 21 9.63 6.12 19.61
N ALA A 22 10.88 6.32 20.00
CA ALA A 22 11.77 5.24 20.43
C ALA A 22 11.19 4.47 21.62
N ASN A 23 10.71 5.17 22.67
CA ASN A 23 10.10 4.56 23.83
C ASN A 23 8.86 3.74 23.47
N LYS A 24 8.02 4.24 22.54
CA LYS A 24 6.84 3.51 22.09
C LYS A 24 7.21 2.23 21.34
N VAL A 25 8.19 2.30 20.42
CA VAL A 25 8.68 1.15 19.67
C VAL A 25 9.33 0.12 20.59
N ILE A 26 10.17 0.56 21.55
CA ILE A 26 10.82 -0.33 22.51
C ILE A 26 9.77 -1.04 23.36
N ASN A 27 8.77 -0.31 23.87
CA ASN A 27 7.69 -0.89 24.66
C ASN A 27 6.90 -1.92 23.85
N GLU A 28 6.66 -1.68 22.56
CA GLU A 28 5.99 -2.62 21.67
C GLU A 28 6.81 -3.88 21.41
N PHE A 29 8.13 -3.74 21.22
CA PHE A 29 9.06 -4.88 21.15
C PHE A 29 9.02 -5.76 22.41
N THR A 30 8.96 -5.15 23.60
CA THR A 30 8.99 -5.88 24.87
C THR A 30 7.64 -6.49 25.22
N SER A 31 6.52 -5.87 24.83
CA SER A 31 5.16 -6.37 25.14
C SER A 31 4.77 -7.54 24.26
N ASN A 32 5.22 -7.59 23.02
CA ASN A 32 4.87 -8.65 22.05
C ASN A 32 5.76 -9.89 22.13
N ILE A 33 6.78 -9.87 22.98
CA ILE A 33 7.66 -11.02 23.21
C ILE A 33 7.51 -11.45 24.67
N SER A 34 7.02 -12.65 24.88
CA SER A 34 6.99 -13.28 26.22
C SER A 34 8.43 -13.52 26.70
N GLY A 35 9.06 -12.48 27.20
CA GLY A 35 10.43 -12.48 27.70
C GLY A 35 11.13 -11.18 27.33
N ASN A 36 11.79 -10.56 28.30
CA ASN A 36 12.62 -9.36 28.16
C ASN A 36 13.86 -9.60 27.27
N LEU A 37 13.67 -9.85 25.98
CA LEU A 37 14.77 -9.89 25.02
C LEU A 37 15.14 -8.44 24.66
N PRO A 38 16.34 -7.98 25.04
CA PRO A 38 16.80 -6.65 24.67
C PRO A 38 16.93 -6.56 23.16
N LEU A 39 16.57 -5.38 22.61
CA LEU A 39 16.85 -5.06 21.22
C LEU A 39 18.34 -5.25 20.91
N SER A 40 18.65 -5.96 19.84
CA SER A 40 20.03 -6.01 19.32
C SER A 40 20.46 -4.62 18.84
N ASP A 41 21.78 -4.37 18.79
CA ASP A 41 22.32 -3.09 18.31
C ASP A 41 21.89 -2.82 16.85
N TYR A 42 21.78 -3.86 16.04
CA TYR A 42 21.26 -3.77 14.68
C TYR A 42 19.79 -3.29 14.66
N GLN A 43 18.92 -3.88 15.49
CA GLN A 43 17.53 -3.45 15.59
C GLN A 43 17.38 -2.01 16.10
N ARG A 44 18.23 -1.58 17.04
CA ARG A 44 18.28 -0.18 17.49
C ARG A 44 18.65 0.77 16.35
N THR A 45 19.63 0.39 15.54
CA THR A 45 20.02 1.16 14.34
C THR A 45 18.87 1.27 13.35
N LEU A 46 18.14 0.17 13.10
CA LEU A 46 16.96 0.19 12.24
C LEU A 46 15.89 1.14 12.79
N VAL A 47 15.58 1.09 14.09
CA VAL A 47 14.59 1.99 14.73
C VAL A 47 14.98 3.47 14.57
N GLN A 48 16.25 3.79 14.72
CA GLN A 48 16.75 5.16 14.45
C GLN A 48 16.56 5.52 12.98
N GLY A 49 16.85 4.62 12.05
CA GLY A 49 16.63 4.80 10.61
C GLY A 49 15.15 5.06 10.29
N TYR A 50 14.24 4.33 10.93
CA TYR A 50 12.79 4.55 10.78
C TYR A 50 12.37 5.95 11.26
N PHE A 51 12.85 6.38 12.43
CA PHE A 51 12.58 7.75 12.90
C PHE A 51 13.03 8.81 11.87
N ILE A 52 14.27 8.72 11.40
CA ILE A 52 14.85 9.68 10.45
C ILE A 52 14.07 9.69 9.13
N GLY A 53 13.75 8.52 8.58
CA GLY A 53 13.03 8.38 7.32
C GLY A 53 11.60 8.92 7.41
N ILE A 54 10.88 8.62 8.49
CA ILE A 54 9.52 9.12 8.73
C ILE A 54 9.53 10.63 8.96
N ASP A 55 10.47 11.15 9.75
CA ASP A 55 10.59 12.59 10.00
C ASP A 55 10.80 13.38 8.70
N ARG A 56 11.67 12.88 7.80
CA ARG A 56 11.85 13.46 6.46
C ARG A 56 10.57 13.42 5.63
N ALA A 57 9.84 12.29 5.67
CA ALA A 57 8.59 12.15 4.93
C ALA A 57 7.51 13.10 5.46
N LEU A 58 7.38 13.26 6.77
CA LEU A 58 6.47 14.21 7.39
C LEU A 58 6.80 15.65 7.01
N LYS A 59 8.06 16.05 7.08
CA LYS A 59 8.51 17.39 6.68
C LYS A 59 8.16 17.70 5.22
N LYS A 60 8.49 16.76 4.32
CA LYS A 60 8.16 16.90 2.89
C LYS A 60 6.65 17.01 2.65
N SER A 61 5.86 16.16 3.33
CA SER A 61 4.39 16.19 3.23
C SER A 61 3.81 17.51 3.76
N GLU A 62 4.42 18.09 4.80
CA GLU A 62 4.00 19.38 5.34
C GLU A 62 4.31 20.53 4.37
N GLU A 63 5.49 20.54 3.76
CA GLU A 63 5.83 21.53 2.71
C GLU A 63 4.85 21.44 1.55
N GLU A 64 4.51 20.25 1.09
CA GLU A 64 3.51 20.05 0.03
C GLU A 64 2.11 20.49 0.47
N ARG A 65 1.70 20.20 1.72
CA ARG A 65 0.42 20.65 2.27
C ARG A 65 0.33 22.19 2.27
N LEU A 66 1.36 22.86 2.78
CA LEU A 66 1.42 24.31 2.82
C LEU A 66 1.35 24.92 1.41
N ARG A 67 2.11 24.36 0.47
CA ARG A 67 2.08 24.79 -0.94
C ARG A 67 0.69 24.63 -1.57
N ARG A 68 0.03 23.49 -1.36
CA ARG A 68 -1.33 23.25 -1.86
C ARG A 68 -2.33 24.20 -1.24
N ASN A 69 -2.29 24.38 0.08
CA ASN A 69 -3.18 25.29 0.78
C ASN A 69 -3.01 26.74 0.29
N ALA A 70 -1.78 27.18 0.03
CA ALA A 70 -1.49 28.52 -0.50
C ALA A 70 -2.00 28.69 -1.95
N SER A 71 -2.08 27.62 -2.75
CA SER A 71 -2.58 27.66 -4.12
C SER A 71 -4.10 27.53 -4.25
N ASN A 72 -4.81 27.13 -3.18
CA ASN A 72 -6.25 27.00 -3.19
C ASN A 72 -6.94 28.38 -3.19
N LYS A 73 -7.86 28.58 -4.13
CA LYS A 73 -8.68 29.80 -4.20
C LYS A 73 -9.71 29.88 -3.07
N ASP A 74 -10.22 28.75 -2.60
CA ASP A 74 -11.22 28.66 -1.55
C ASP A 74 -10.64 27.90 -0.35
N PRO A 75 -10.53 28.56 0.83
CA PRO A 75 -9.96 27.96 2.05
C PRO A 75 -10.65 26.67 2.52
N LYS A 76 -11.91 26.42 2.11
CA LYS A 76 -12.62 25.16 2.49
C LYS A 76 -11.94 23.91 1.95
N TYR A 77 -11.14 24.00 0.88
CA TYR A 77 -10.37 22.89 0.32
C TYR A 77 -9.01 22.73 0.98
N ASN A 78 -8.66 23.58 1.92
CA ASN A 78 -7.41 23.47 2.65
C ASN A 78 -7.43 22.24 3.57
N ASN A 79 -6.28 21.56 3.66
CA ASN A 79 -6.08 20.56 4.70
C ASN A 79 -5.62 21.28 5.99
N PRO A 80 -6.47 21.35 7.03
CA PRO A 80 -6.12 22.07 8.27
C PRO A 80 -5.15 21.29 9.16
N LEU A 81 -5.04 19.94 8.99
CA LEU A 81 -4.22 19.09 9.86
C LEU A 81 -2.76 19.10 9.40
N PRO A 82 -1.80 19.61 10.21
CA PRO A 82 -0.38 19.61 9.85
C PRO A 82 0.24 18.22 9.95
N PHE A 83 1.23 17.94 9.08
CA PHE A 83 2.04 16.72 9.14
C PHE A 83 3.14 16.86 10.18
N THR A 84 2.78 16.65 11.45
CA THR A 84 3.69 16.71 12.60
C THR A 84 3.60 15.43 13.42
N TRP A 85 4.62 15.10 14.20
CA TRP A 85 4.63 13.95 15.09
C TRP A 85 3.47 13.92 16.10
N ASN A 86 2.94 15.07 16.51
CA ASN A 86 1.79 15.15 17.41
C ASN A 86 0.50 14.65 16.75
N ASN A 87 0.43 14.75 15.44
CA ASN A 87 -0.72 14.33 14.64
C ASN A 87 -0.54 12.92 14.02
N VAL A 88 0.51 12.18 14.40
CA VAL A 88 0.72 10.79 13.97
C VAL A 88 0.10 9.84 15.00
N ASP A 89 -0.53 8.77 14.51
CA ASP A 89 -0.91 7.62 15.33
C ASP A 89 0.33 6.76 15.64
N LEU A 90 0.98 7.07 16.76
CA LEU A 90 2.20 6.38 17.18
C LEU A 90 1.96 4.92 17.59
N ASN A 91 0.73 4.54 17.97
CA ASN A 91 0.45 3.16 18.40
C ASN A 91 0.54 2.21 17.20
N THR A 92 -0.20 2.50 16.14
CA THR A 92 -0.15 1.71 14.90
C THR A 92 1.25 1.75 14.28
N LEU A 93 1.87 2.94 14.23
CA LEU A 93 3.21 3.09 13.67
C LEU A 93 4.27 2.26 14.41
N ALA A 94 4.24 2.21 15.74
CA ALA A 94 5.20 1.44 16.52
C ALA A 94 5.12 -0.06 16.20
N ILE A 95 3.91 -0.60 16.04
CA ILE A 95 3.68 -1.98 15.65
C ILE A 95 4.27 -2.25 14.26
N ASP A 96 3.99 -1.39 13.28
CA ASP A 96 4.50 -1.52 11.90
C ASP A 96 6.03 -1.47 11.86
N VAL A 97 6.64 -0.59 12.66
CA VAL A 97 8.11 -0.50 12.78
C VAL A 97 8.71 -1.76 13.39
N VAL A 98 8.10 -2.30 14.46
CA VAL A 98 8.55 -3.54 15.09
C VAL A 98 8.59 -4.69 14.09
N TYR A 99 7.50 -4.90 13.34
CA TYR A 99 7.43 -5.97 12.36
C TYR A 99 8.38 -5.77 11.19
N SER A 100 8.52 -4.55 10.70
CA SER A 100 9.46 -4.23 9.62
C SER A 100 10.92 -4.42 10.06
N ALA A 101 11.27 -3.98 11.27
CA ALA A 101 12.61 -4.12 11.83
C ALA A 101 12.98 -5.59 12.13
N ARG A 102 12.01 -6.42 12.53
CA ARG A 102 12.23 -7.88 12.72
C ARG A 102 12.60 -8.56 11.41
N LEU A 103 12.00 -8.14 10.31
CA LEU A 103 12.35 -8.64 8.98
C LEU A 103 13.64 -8.05 8.43
N GLY A 104 14.33 -7.17 9.17
CA GLY A 104 15.57 -6.53 8.74
C GLY A 104 15.37 -5.52 7.61
N LEU A 105 14.13 -5.06 7.38
CA LEU A 105 13.86 -4.03 6.40
C LEU A 105 14.40 -2.70 6.90
N ASP A 106 15.24 -2.05 6.10
CA ASP A 106 15.93 -0.81 6.47
C ASP A 106 15.37 0.37 5.68
N MET A 107 14.77 1.33 6.38
CA MET A 107 14.21 2.54 5.74
C MET A 107 15.30 3.47 5.17
N MET A 108 16.54 3.34 5.62
CA MET A 108 17.66 4.12 5.10
C MET A 108 18.19 3.57 3.76
N GLN A 109 17.82 2.32 3.42
CA GLN A 109 18.13 1.74 2.12
C GLN A 109 17.11 2.18 1.07
N PRO A 110 17.56 2.60 -0.13
CA PRO A 110 16.66 3.04 -1.19
C PRO A 110 15.61 1.97 -1.56
N ASN A 111 14.35 2.35 -1.52
CA ASN A 111 13.23 1.47 -1.90
C ASN A 111 13.10 0.15 -1.10
N HIS A 112 13.66 0.05 0.10
CA HIS A 112 13.35 -1.03 1.05
C HIS A 112 11.96 -0.84 1.64
N VAL A 113 11.74 0.30 2.31
CA VAL A 113 10.45 0.67 2.91
C VAL A 113 10.19 2.14 2.64
N ASN A 114 8.95 2.46 2.28
CA ASN A 114 8.51 3.83 2.00
C ASN A 114 7.37 4.20 2.95
N PRO A 115 7.51 5.24 3.78
CA PRO A 115 6.45 5.72 4.64
C PRO A 115 5.45 6.56 3.84
N ILE A 116 4.16 6.25 3.95
CA ILE A 116 3.07 7.02 3.34
C ILE A 116 2.07 7.39 4.42
N ALA A 117 1.80 8.68 4.54
CA ALA A 117 0.85 9.23 5.51
C ALA A 117 -0.57 9.26 4.93
N PHE A 118 -1.51 8.57 5.58
CA PHE A 118 -2.94 8.62 5.27
C PHE A 118 -3.69 9.34 6.37
N LYS A 119 -4.59 10.25 6.01
CA LYS A 119 -5.44 10.93 6.98
C LYS A 119 -6.50 9.98 7.51
N ASN A 120 -6.50 9.75 8.80
CA ASN A 120 -7.54 9.01 9.51
C ASN A 120 -8.55 10.00 10.12
N ASN A 121 -9.70 10.12 9.47
CA ASN A 121 -10.72 11.08 9.88
C ASN A 121 -11.36 10.73 11.25
N LYS A 122 -11.40 9.43 11.61
CA LYS A 122 -11.97 9.00 12.90
C LYS A 122 -11.10 9.44 14.08
N LEU A 123 -9.78 9.34 13.92
CA LEU A 123 -8.81 9.72 14.96
C LEU A 123 -8.38 11.18 14.84
N ASN A 124 -8.72 11.86 13.76
CA ASN A 124 -8.18 13.16 13.37
C ASN A 124 -6.63 13.19 13.44
N LYS A 125 -6.00 12.12 12.96
CA LYS A 125 -4.55 11.91 12.92
C LYS A 125 -4.12 11.34 11.58
N TYR A 126 -2.81 11.29 11.37
CA TYR A 126 -2.21 10.54 10.27
C TYR A 126 -1.80 9.15 10.71
N THR A 127 -2.24 8.14 9.98
CA THR A 127 -1.69 6.78 10.04
C THR A 127 -0.56 6.69 9.01
N ILE A 128 0.64 6.34 9.46
CA ILE A 128 1.80 6.15 8.57
C ILE A 128 1.87 4.67 8.22
N SER A 129 1.65 4.35 6.96
CA SER A 129 1.81 2.97 6.45
C SER A 129 3.20 2.78 5.89
N LEU A 130 3.87 1.71 6.28
CA LEU A 130 5.20 1.33 5.84
C LEU A 130 5.09 0.37 4.66
N ILE A 131 5.25 0.89 3.43
CA ILE A 131 5.07 0.11 2.21
C ILE A 131 6.42 -0.46 1.75
N VAL A 132 6.49 -1.79 1.64
CA VAL A 132 7.69 -2.48 1.14
C VAL A 132 7.92 -2.14 -0.33
N GLY A 133 9.08 -1.57 -0.62
CA GLY A 133 9.53 -1.24 -1.97
C GLY A 133 10.04 -2.45 -2.75
N TYR A 134 10.45 -2.24 -3.98
CA TYR A 134 10.93 -3.34 -4.82
C TYR A 134 12.27 -3.92 -4.32
N ASN A 135 13.18 -3.09 -3.78
CA ASN A 135 14.42 -3.57 -3.16
C ASN A 135 14.15 -4.31 -1.84
N GLY A 136 13.13 -3.89 -1.07
CA GLY A 136 12.68 -4.62 0.10
C GLY A 136 12.13 -6.00 -0.26
N LYS A 137 11.35 -6.11 -1.34
CA LYS A 137 10.87 -7.42 -1.84
C LYS A 137 12.04 -8.32 -2.29
N LYS A 138 13.02 -7.74 -2.99
CA LYS A 138 14.25 -8.44 -3.37
C LYS A 138 15.00 -8.94 -2.14
N TYR A 139 15.26 -8.06 -1.16
CA TYR A 139 15.90 -8.40 0.10
C TYR A 139 15.18 -9.54 0.83
N MET A 140 13.86 -9.49 0.89
CA MET A 140 13.06 -10.55 1.53
C MET A 140 13.18 -11.87 0.78
N ALA A 141 13.13 -11.86 -0.55
CA ALA A 141 13.27 -13.06 -1.36
C ALA A 141 14.67 -13.68 -1.21
N GLU A 142 15.72 -12.87 -1.13
CA GLU A 142 17.10 -13.35 -0.96
C GLU A 142 17.35 -13.96 0.42
N ASN A 143 16.77 -13.40 1.49
CA ASN A 143 17.05 -13.82 2.86
C ASN A 143 16.05 -14.88 3.38
N TYR A 144 14.82 -14.83 2.92
CA TYR A 144 13.71 -15.61 3.51
C TYR A 144 13.08 -16.59 2.53
N ALA A 145 13.57 -16.74 1.30
CA ALA A 145 13.02 -17.71 0.36
C ALA A 145 13.01 -19.14 0.96
N LEU A 146 11.94 -19.89 0.66
CA LEU A 146 11.82 -21.31 0.98
C LEU A 146 12.94 -22.11 0.29
N ILE A 147 13.19 -21.76 -0.97
CA ILE A 147 14.31 -22.26 -1.76
C ILE A 147 15.00 -21.02 -2.34
N PRO A 148 16.21 -20.67 -1.89
CA PRO A 148 16.91 -19.53 -2.41
C PRO A 148 17.22 -19.68 -3.90
N PRO A 149 16.90 -18.71 -4.75
CA PRO A 149 17.34 -18.72 -6.14
C PRO A 149 18.87 -18.58 -6.21
N LYS A 150 19.49 -19.26 -7.17
CA LYS A 150 20.90 -19.12 -7.50
C LYS A 150 21.19 -17.76 -8.14
N SER A 151 20.34 -17.38 -9.08
CA SER A 151 20.39 -16.08 -9.76
C SER A 151 19.00 -15.64 -10.23
N VAL A 152 18.83 -14.33 -10.39
CA VAL A 152 17.61 -13.75 -10.95
C VAL A 152 18.03 -12.72 -11.99
N THR A 153 17.68 -12.98 -13.24
CA THR A 153 17.89 -12.06 -14.37
C THR A 153 16.58 -11.35 -14.70
N ILE A 154 16.60 -10.03 -14.85
CA ILE A 154 15.42 -9.23 -15.17
C ILE A 154 15.76 -8.22 -16.23
N ASP A 155 15.06 -8.28 -17.38
CA ASP A 155 15.27 -7.37 -18.49
C ASP A 155 13.96 -6.94 -19.15
N LEU A 156 13.97 -5.71 -19.69
CA LEU A 156 12.94 -5.22 -20.58
C LEU A 156 13.23 -5.68 -22.01
N VAL A 157 12.17 -6.02 -22.74
CA VAL A 157 12.21 -6.43 -24.14
C VAL A 157 11.66 -5.30 -24.98
N TYR A 158 12.42 -4.91 -26.00
CA TYR A 158 12.08 -3.85 -26.91
C TYR A 158 11.75 -4.40 -28.30
N SER A 159 11.16 -3.58 -29.15
CA SER A 159 10.64 -4.00 -30.46
C SER A 159 11.71 -4.52 -31.44
N THR A 160 12.96 -4.13 -31.27
CA THR A 160 14.08 -4.63 -32.11
C THR A 160 14.81 -5.81 -31.48
N ASP A 161 14.54 -6.16 -30.23
CA ASP A 161 15.18 -7.28 -29.55
C ASP A 161 14.60 -8.62 -30.07
N THR A 162 15.41 -9.65 -30.03
CA THR A 162 14.95 -11.03 -30.26
C THR A 162 14.76 -11.71 -28.90
N PHE A 163 13.53 -12.09 -28.57
CA PHE A 163 13.21 -12.80 -27.35
C PHE A 163 12.38 -14.05 -27.66
N LYS A 164 12.91 -15.22 -27.27
CA LYS A 164 12.26 -16.51 -27.48
C LYS A 164 12.15 -17.26 -26.15
N PRO A 165 10.95 -17.29 -25.54
CA PRO A 165 10.70 -18.06 -24.34
C PRO A 165 10.62 -19.56 -24.65
N ILE A 166 11.26 -20.37 -23.81
CA ILE A 166 11.24 -21.83 -23.90
C ILE A 166 10.65 -22.37 -22.62
N LYS A 167 9.38 -22.77 -22.68
CA LYS A 167 8.63 -23.27 -21.53
C LYS A 167 8.87 -24.78 -21.33
N LYS A 168 8.71 -25.23 -20.09
CA LYS A 168 8.80 -26.65 -19.73
C LYS A 168 7.80 -27.48 -20.50
N GLY A 169 8.25 -28.58 -21.06
CA GLY A 169 7.46 -29.49 -21.87
C GLY A 169 8.06 -30.91 -21.87
N TYR A 170 7.49 -31.80 -22.68
CA TYR A 170 7.93 -33.21 -22.74
C TYR A 170 9.42 -33.36 -23.09
N ASN A 171 9.87 -32.59 -24.10
CA ASN A 171 11.28 -32.62 -24.57
C ASN A 171 12.14 -31.52 -23.92
N GLN A 172 11.57 -30.70 -23.05
CA GLN A 172 12.23 -29.57 -22.41
C GLN A 172 11.99 -29.67 -20.88
N PRO A 173 12.93 -30.23 -20.12
CA PRO A 173 12.70 -30.54 -18.70
C PRO A 173 12.67 -29.32 -17.78
N PHE A 174 13.16 -28.16 -18.25
CA PHE A 174 13.20 -26.89 -17.48
C PHE A 174 12.88 -25.70 -18.38
N GLU A 175 12.44 -24.62 -17.78
CA GLU A 175 12.23 -23.34 -18.48
C GLU A 175 13.56 -22.66 -18.76
N THR A 176 13.66 -22.02 -19.92
CA THR A 176 14.81 -21.18 -20.31
C THR A 176 14.38 -20.15 -21.36
N TYR A 177 15.31 -19.37 -21.88
CA TYR A 177 15.03 -18.36 -22.90
C TYR A 177 16.27 -18.11 -23.76
N GLU A 178 16.03 -17.60 -24.97
CA GLU A 178 17.05 -16.98 -25.84
C GLU A 178 16.74 -15.48 -25.89
N PHE A 179 17.73 -14.64 -25.64
CA PHE A 179 17.58 -13.19 -25.68
C PHE A 179 18.79 -12.54 -26.32
N GLU A 180 18.55 -11.71 -27.32
CA GLU A 180 19.57 -10.97 -28.04
C GLU A 180 19.15 -9.53 -28.27
N ILE A 181 20.03 -8.60 -27.87
CA ILE A 181 19.87 -7.17 -28.14
C ILE A 181 20.52 -6.90 -29.50
N THR A 182 19.72 -6.79 -30.58
CA THR A 182 20.22 -6.63 -31.93
C THR A 182 20.76 -5.23 -32.20
N ASN A 183 20.19 -4.20 -31.59
CA ASN A 183 20.64 -2.82 -31.74
C ASN A 183 20.67 -2.09 -30.38
N PRO A 184 21.80 -2.12 -29.65
CA PRO A 184 21.90 -1.61 -28.29
C PRO A 184 21.70 -0.08 -28.18
N PHE A 185 21.88 0.68 -29.24
CA PHE A 185 21.74 2.14 -29.26
C PHE A 185 20.37 2.63 -29.74
N ASN A 186 19.58 1.74 -30.37
CA ASN A 186 18.23 2.04 -30.84
C ASN A 186 17.36 0.78 -30.71
N ARG A 187 16.86 0.50 -29.52
CA ARG A 187 16.08 -0.71 -29.22
C ARG A 187 14.60 -0.56 -29.59
N GLY A 188 14.15 0.67 -29.96
CA GLY A 188 12.75 0.96 -30.27
C GLY A 188 11.86 1.01 -29.01
N ASP A 189 10.59 0.63 -29.15
CA ASP A 189 9.59 0.71 -28.08
C ASP A 189 9.63 -0.49 -27.15
N ILE A 190 9.32 -0.29 -25.86
CA ILE A 190 9.15 -1.38 -24.90
C ILE A 190 7.90 -2.19 -25.28
N ILE A 191 8.05 -3.48 -25.51
CA ILE A 191 6.96 -4.43 -25.79
C ILE A 191 6.60 -5.30 -24.59
N GLY A 192 7.50 -5.37 -23.59
CA GLY A 192 7.31 -6.13 -22.37
C GLY A 192 8.59 -6.28 -21.57
N GLY A 193 8.67 -7.35 -20.81
CA GLY A 193 9.86 -7.71 -20.07
C GLY A 193 9.77 -9.13 -19.53
N PHE A 194 10.88 -9.65 -19.06
CA PHE A 194 10.95 -10.97 -18.48
C PHE A 194 11.82 -10.98 -17.21
N GLY A 195 11.54 -11.95 -16.35
CA GLY A 195 12.41 -12.35 -15.26
C GLY A 195 12.69 -13.84 -15.34
N TYR A 196 13.94 -14.22 -15.19
CA TYR A 196 14.34 -15.60 -15.13
C TYR A 196 14.92 -15.91 -13.76
N ILE A 197 14.29 -16.86 -13.07
CA ILE A 197 14.67 -17.30 -11.74
C ILE A 197 15.38 -18.65 -11.91
N GLU A 198 16.67 -18.66 -11.66
CA GLU A 198 17.51 -19.86 -11.73
C GLU A 198 17.70 -20.46 -10.35
N TYR A 199 17.53 -21.77 -10.25
CA TYR A 199 17.78 -22.56 -9.05
C TYR A 199 18.91 -23.59 -9.30
N GLU A 200 19.49 -24.12 -8.25
CA GLU A 200 20.45 -25.23 -8.36
C GLU A 200 19.82 -26.44 -9.05
N ASP A 201 18.58 -26.76 -8.66
CA ASP A 201 17.75 -27.72 -9.40
C ASP A 201 17.08 -27.04 -10.59
N LYS A 202 17.64 -27.21 -11.77
CA LYS A 202 17.13 -26.59 -13.01
C LYS A 202 15.67 -26.91 -13.31
N SER A 203 15.13 -28.03 -12.78
CA SER A 203 13.72 -28.36 -12.97
C SER A 203 12.77 -27.35 -12.31
N ARG A 204 13.27 -26.52 -11.42
CA ARG A 204 12.57 -25.45 -10.70
C ARG A 204 12.72 -24.09 -11.35
N ASN A 205 13.57 -23.96 -12.37
CA ASN A 205 13.76 -22.69 -13.06
C ASN A 205 12.41 -22.17 -13.57
N GLU A 206 12.20 -20.90 -13.43
CA GLU A 206 10.95 -20.24 -13.80
C GLU A 206 11.20 -19.01 -14.66
N LEU A 207 10.48 -18.92 -15.78
CA LEU A 207 10.49 -17.78 -16.68
C LEU A 207 9.20 -16.99 -16.53
N VAL A 208 9.29 -15.82 -15.90
CA VAL A 208 8.19 -14.86 -15.70
C VAL A 208 8.19 -13.89 -16.88
N ILE A 209 7.08 -13.76 -17.58
CA ILE A 209 6.93 -12.86 -18.72
C ILE A 209 5.80 -11.88 -18.43
N MET A 210 6.03 -10.60 -18.67
CA MET A 210 5.01 -9.55 -18.63
C MET A 210 4.99 -8.82 -19.98
N THR A 211 3.81 -8.76 -20.57
CA THR A 211 3.58 -7.90 -21.74
C THR A 211 3.52 -6.43 -21.31
N LYS A 212 3.74 -5.49 -22.25
CA LYS A 212 3.52 -4.05 -21.99
C LYS A 212 2.13 -3.80 -21.37
N LYS A 213 1.11 -4.48 -21.89
CA LYS A 213 -0.28 -4.38 -21.37
C LYS A 213 -0.38 -4.81 -19.89
N ASP A 214 0.36 -5.84 -19.47
CA ASP A 214 0.36 -6.30 -18.07
C ASP A 214 1.08 -5.32 -17.16
N ILE A 215 2.14 -4.69 -17.64
CA ILE A 215 2.86 -3.62 -16.96
C ILE A 215 1.96 -2.41 -16.79
N ASP A 216 1.33 -1.95 -17.86
CA ASP A 216 0.46 -0.76 -17.86
C ASP A 216 -0.78 -0.93 -16.98
N LYS A 217 -1.35 -2.14 -16.89
CA LYS A 217 -2.44 -2.45 -15.94
C LYS A 217 -2.07 -2.23 -14.48
N ARG A 218 -0.78 -2.28 -14.13
CA ARG A 218 -0.27 -2.05 -12.78
C ARG A 218 0.09 -0.61 -12.49
N ARG A 219 -0.05 0.27 -13.49
CA ARG A 219 0.09 1.71 -13.31
C ARG A 219 -0.99 2.18 -12.35
N PRO A 220 -0.65 2.88 -11.25
CA PRO A 220 -1.63 3.47 -10.36
C PRO A 220 -2.53 4.45 -11.12
N LYS A 221 -3.83 4.46 -10.82
CA LYS A 221 -4.81 5.31 -11.53
C LYS A 221 -4.46 6.81 -11.50
N PHE A 222 -3.84 7.27 -10.41
CA PHE A 222 -3.39 8.64 -10.20
C PHE A 222 -1.87 8.77 -10.26
N ALA A 223 -1.23 7.93 -11.08
CA ALA A 223 0.20 7.98 -11.28
C ALA A 223 0.60 9.34 -11.87
N SER A 224 1.62 9.96 -11.28
CA SER A 224 2.16 11.21 -11.79
C SER A 224 2.78 11.01 -13.19
N ALA A 225 2.46 11.90 -14.13
CA ALA A 225 3.05 11.93 -15.45
C ALA A 225 4.59 12.15 -15.42
N ASN A 226 5.12 12.73 -14.35
CA ASN A 226 6.57 12.84 -14.18
C ASN A 226 7.27 11.48 -14.07
N PHE A 227 6.55 10.42 -13.65
CA PHE A 227 7.10 9.06 -13.54
C PHE A 227 6.62 8.15 -14.67
N TRP A 228 5.33 8.13 -14.96
CA TRP A 228 4.75 7.20 -15.91
C TRP A 228 4.57 7.79 -17.32
N GLY A 229 4.91 9.05 -17.50
CA GLY A 229 4.61 9.75 -18.74
C GLY A 229 3.12 10.06 -18.90
N GLY A 230 2.80 10.75 -19.99
CA GLY A 230 1.46 11.11 -20.39
C GLY A 230 1.16 12.61 -20.30
N GLU A 231 -0.08 12.95 -20.60
CA GLU A 231 -0.52 14.33 -20.65
C GLU A 231 -0.61 15.00 -19.28
N VAL A 232 -0.04 16.20 -19.16
CA VAL A 232 -0.21 17.09 -18.03
C VAL A 232 -1.06 18.27 -18.48
N ILE A 233 -2.16 18.49 -17.80
CA ILE A 233 -3.04 19.64 -18.05
C ILE A 233 -2.73 20.72 -17.02
N GLU A 234 -2.21 21.84 -17.49
CA GLU A 234 -2.01 23.06 -16.69
C GLU A 234 -2.94 24.17 -17.15
N TRP A 235 -3.49 24.91 -16.21
CA TRP A 235 -4.26 26.11 -16.50
C TRP A 235 -3.39 27.34 -16.26
N LYS A 236 -2.98 28.03 -17.35
CA LYS A 236 -2.24 29.29 -17.29
C LYS A 236 -3.11 30.39 -17.89
N ASN A 237 -3.31 31.47 -17.15
CA ASN A 237 -4.09 32.62 -17.61
C ASN A 237 -5.51 32.30 -18.13
N GLY A 238 -6.17 31.27 -17.57
CA GLY A 238 -7.49 30.83 -18.00
C GLY A 238 -7.50 29.94 -19.26
N GLN A 239 -6.33 29.65 -19.83
CA GLN A 239 -6.19 28.74 -20.97
C GLN A 239 -5.70 27.38 -20.51
N LYS A 240 -6.29 26.32 -21.05
CA LYS A 240 -5.87 24.94 -20.84
C LYS A 240 -4.65 24.67 -21.72
N ILE A 241 -3.50 24.42 -21.09
CA ILE A 241 -2.28 24.00 -21.76
C ILE A 241 -2.10 22.52 -21.49
N THR A 242 -2.02 21.72 -22.54
CA THR A 242 -1.72 20.29 -22.45
C THR A 242 -0.27 20.07 -22.90
N GLU A 243 0.55 19.52 -22.02
CA GLU A 243 1.95 19.18 -22.30
C GLU A 243 2.08 17.65 -22.15
N GLU A 244 2.66 17.00 -23.14
CA GLU A 244 3.01 15.59 -23.05
C GLU A 244 4.38 15.44 -22.38
N LYS A 245 4.44 14.63 -21.32
CA LYS A 245 5.69 14.31 -20.60
C LYS A 245 6.05 12.86 -20.85
N GLU A 246 7.29 12.61 -21.23
CA GLU A 246 7.83 11.26 -21.38
C GLU A 246 7.90 10.53 -20.03
N GLY A 247 8.24 11.24 -18.96
CA GLY A 247 8.41 10.70 -17.62
C GLY A 247 9.61 9.76 -17.50
N TRP A 248 9.54 8.87 -16.50
CA TRP A 248 10.52 7.80 -16.26
C TRP A 248 9.88 6.44 -16.57
N TYR A 249 9.21 6.34 -17.73
CA TYR A 249 8.39 5.19 -18.08
C TYR A 249 9.17 3.87 -18.06
N GLU A 250 10.37 3.85 -18.65
CA GLU A 250 11.24 2.67 -18.64
C GLU A 250 11.56 2.19 -17.21
N GLU A 251 11.93 3.11 -16.32
CA GLU A 251 12.21 2.79 -14.93
C GLU A 251 10.97 2.27 -14.20
N MET A 252 9.80 2.78 -14.51
CA MET A 252 8.54 2.30 -13.95
C MET A 252 8.20 0.89 -14.43
N CYS A 253 8.46 0.59 -15.71
CA CYS A 253 8.33 -0.75 -16.28
C CYS A 253 9.28 -1.74 -15.59
N ARG A 254 10.55 -1.37 -15.46
CA ARG A 254 11.59 -2.16 -14.78
C ARG A 254 11.22 -2.44 -13.32
N LYS A 255 10.81 -1.40 -12.58
CA LYS A 255 10.33 -1.51 -11.19
C LYS A 255 9.12 -2.45 -11.06
N THR A 256 8.18 -2.36 -11.99
CA THR A 256 6.98 -3.20 -12.00
C THR A 256 7.35 -4.66 -12.22
N LEU A 257 8.25 -4.92 -13.15
CA LEU A 257 8.76 -6.26 -13.44
C LEU A 257 9.53 -6.84 -12.24
N ILE A 258 10.41 -6.06 -11.60
CA ILE A 258 11.14 -6.48 -10.38
C ILE A 258 10.15 -6.86 -9.28
N ARG A 259 9.10 -6.06 -9.05
CA ARG A 259 8.07 -6.35 -8.03
C ARG A 259 7.32 -7.64 -8.30
N GLU A 260 7.07 -7.97 -9.57
CA GLU A 260 6.42 -9.24 -9.94
C GLU A 260 7.35 -10.42 -9.74
N VAL A 261 8.56 -10.37 -10.27
CA VAL A 261 9.52 -11.46 -10.22
C VAL A 261 9.87 -11.84 -8.77
N TYR A 262 10.12 -10.83 -7.92
CA TYR A 262 10.38 -11.04 -6.50
C TYR A 262 9.10 -11.16 -5.64
N SER A 263 7.94 -11.38 -6.26
CA SER A 263 6.73 -11.65 -5.51
C SER A 263 6.72 -13.08 -4.99
N GLN A 264 5.95 -13.32 -3.93
CA GLN A 264 5.78 -14.66 -3.36
C GLN A 264 5.10 -15.67 -4.29
N LYS A 265 4.49 -15.18 -5.36
CA LYS A 265 3.94 -16.03 -6.41
C LYS A 265 5.05 -16.85 -7.09
N HIS A 266 6.22 -16.25 -7.28
CA HIS A 266 7.36 -16.81 -7.99
C HIS A 266 8.47 -17.26 -7.04
N ILE A 267 8.73 -16.50 -5.95
CA ILE A 267 9.71 -16.84 -4.93
C ILE A 267 8.99 -16.91 -3.57
N PRO A 268 8.44 -18.08 -3.20
CA PRO A 268 7.75 -18.27 -1.92
C PRO A 268 8.72 -18.08 -0.75
N LEU A 269 8.28 -17.41 0.30
CA LEU A 269 9.04 -17.26 1.54
C LEU A 269 8.85 -18.47 2.46
N ASP A 270 9.89 -18.81 3.22
CA ASP A 270 9.85 -19.88 4.21
C ASP A 270 9.08 -19.45 5.45
N PRO A 271 7.93 -20.08 5.77
CA PRO A 271 7.12 -19.72 6.93
C PRO A 271 7.89 -19.82 8.26
N LYS A 272 8.94 -20.65 8.32
CA LYS A 272 9.77 -20.82 9.52
C LYS A 272 10.74 -19.67 9.73
N LYS A 273 11.07 -18.93 8.67
CA LYS A 273 12.01 -17.80 8.73
C LYS A 273 11.32 -16.46 8.92
N VAL A 274 10.08 -16.31 8.43
CA VAL A 274 9.41 -14.98 8.36
C VAL A 274 8.44 -14.68 9.50
N ASP A 275 8.30 -15.53 10.46
CA ASP A 275 7.43 -15.37 11.64
C ASP A 275 6.08 -14.63 11.38
N TYR A 276 5.44 -14.11 12.44
CA TYR A 276 4.21 -13.31 12.36
C TYR A 276 4.40 -11.97 11.67
N SER A 277 5.62 -11.42 11.66
CA SER A 277 5.89 -10.09 11.13
C SER A 277 5.51 -9.97 9.67
N TYR A 278 5.81 -11.01 8.89
CA TYR A 278 5.47 -11.04 7.50
C TYR A 278 3.95 -11.15 7.25
N GLN A 279 3.28 -12.01 7.99
CA GLN A 279 1.82 -12.18 7.86
C GLN A 279 1.09 -10.88 8.17
N TYR A 280 1.51 -10.18 9.22
CA TYR A 280 0.98 -8.88 9.58
C TYR A 280 1.17 -7.85 8.46
N MET A 281 2.38 -7.71 7.91
CA MET A 281 2.66 -6.77 6.83
C MET A 281 1.85 -7.09 5.57
N LYS A 282 1.69 -8.36 5.24
CA LYS A 282 0.86 -8.79 4.10
C LYS A 282 -0.61 -8.43 4.29
N GLN A 283 -1.14 -8.59 5.49
CA GLN A 283 -2.50 -8.20 5.82
C GLN A 283 -2.70 -6.68 5.70
N GLN A 284 -1.71 -5.89 6.14
CA GLN A 284 -1.71 -4.44 5.98
C GLN A 284 -1.68 -4.04 4.49
N GLU A 285 -0.80 -4.64 3.68
CA GLU A 285 -0.73 -4.36 2.23
C GLU A 285 -2.08 -4.66 1.54
N LEU A 286 -2.72 -5.77 1.88
CA LEU A 286 -4.04 -6.13 1.35
C LEU A 286 -5.12 -5.13 1.80
N SER A 287 -5.14 -4.73 3.06
CA SER A 287 -6.12 -3.76 3.57
C SER A 287 -6.00 -2.39 2.89
N LEU A 288 -4.78 -1.95 2.59
CA LEU A 288 -4.54 -0.72 1.83
C LEU A 288 -5.04 -0.84 0.38
N GLN A 289 -4.80 -1.97 -0.29
CA GLN A 289 -5.31 -2.21 -1.65
C GLN A 289 -6.84 -2.22 -1.69
N TYR A 290 -7.51 -2.82 -0.70
CA TYR A 290 -8.97 -2.77 -0.58
C TYR A 290 -9.47 -1.35 -0.33
N ALA A 291 -8.82 -0.60 0.57
CA ALA A 291 -9.19 0.78 0.85
C ALA A 291 -9.03 1.68 -0.39
N GLU A 292 -7.96 1.53 -1.16
CA GLU A 292 -7.75 2.24 -2.41
C GLU A 292 -8.80 1.88 -3.47
N SER A 293 -9.18 0.60 -3.58
CA SER A 293 -10.20 0.15 -4.54
C SER A 293 -11.59 0.69 -4.19
N ASN A 294 -11.96 0.70 -2.91
CA ASN A 294 -13.23 1.24 -2.44
C ASN A 294 -13.32 2.75 -2.65
N LEU A 295 -12.27 3.50 -2.33
CA LEU A 295 -12.19 4.94 -2.61
C LEU A 295 -12.31 5.25 -4.11
N GLN A 296 -11.81 4.35 -4.98
CA GLN A 296 -11.96 4.48 -6.42
C GLN A 296 -13.40 4.23 -6.87
N GLN A 297 -14.09 3.26 -6.27
CA GLN A 297 -15.51 3.00 -6.57
C GLN A 297 -16.40 4.18 -6.15
N GLU A 298 -16.21 4.71 -4.93
CA GLU A 298 -16.95 5.88 -4.46
C GLU A 298 -16.74 7.11 -5.36
N LYS A 299 -15.49 7.38 -5.77
CA LYS A 299 -15.19 8.49 -6.69
C LYS A 299 -15.80 8.28 -8.08
N ASN A 300 -15.86 7.05 -8.58
CA ASN A 300 -16.48 6.73 -9.85
C ASN A 300 -18.01 6.90 -9.79
N ILE A 301 -18.65 6.50 -8.70
CA ILE A 301 -20.09 6.72 -8.48
C ILE A 301 -20.38 8.21 -8.44
N THR A 302 -19.60 9.00 -7.69
CA THR A 302 -19.76 10.45 -7.61
C THR A 302 -19.52 11.15 -8.95
N ALA A 303 -18.47 10.75 -9.69
CA ALA A 303 -18.19 11.31 -11.01
C ALA A 303 -19.29 10.97 -12.03
N ASN A 304 -19.84 9.75 -11.99
CA ASN A 304 -20.97 9.35 -12.84
C ASN A 304 -22.25 10.08 -12.46
N ALA A 305 -22.50 10.33 -11.18
CA ALA A 305 -23.64 11.13 -10.73
C ALA A 305 -23.54 12.59 -11.20
N ILE A 306 -22.36 13.22 -11.11
CA ILE A 306 -22.12 14.57 -11.61
C ILE A 306 -22.32 14.63 -13.13
N ASN A 307 -21.79 13.65 -13.88
CA ASN A 307 -21.98 13.58 -15.34
C ASN A 307 -23.46 13.37 -15.74
N LEU A 308 -24.24 12.63 -14.95
CA LEU A 308 -25.67 12.46 -15.15
C LEU A 308 -26.42 13.78 -14.87
N GLU A 309 -26.08 14.51 -13.82
CA GLU A 309 -26.68 15.82 -13.53
C GLU A 309 -26.36 16.87 -14.61
N ASP A 310 -25.13 16.89 -15.12
CA ASP A 310 -24.74 17.79 -16.20
C ASP A 310 -25.41 17.44 -17.53
N ASN A 311 -25.59 16.16 -17.84
CA ASN A 311 -26.35 15.69 -19.00
C ASN A 311 -27.85 15.99 -18.89
N ILE A 312 -28.43 15.90 -17.70
CA ILE A 312 -29.80 16.29 -17.44
C ILE A 312 -29.96 17.80 -17.63
N LYS A 313 -29.07 18.62 -17.09
CA LYS A 313 -29.08 20.08 -17.25
C LYS A 313 -28.88 20.53 -18.69
N SER A 314 -28.12 19.81 -19.51
CA SER A 314 -27.88 20.14 -20.92
C SER A 314 -29.02 19.75 -21.85
N ASN A 315 -29.84 18.78 -21.47
CA ASN A 315 -30.95 18.27 -22.28
C ASN A 315 -32.33 18.80 -21.90
N VAL A 316 -32.43 19.54 -20.78
CA VAL A 316 -33.71 20.13 -20.36
C VAL A 316 -33.83 21.56 -20.91
N ASN A 317 -34.55 21.70 -22.02
CA ASN A 317 -34.93 22.99 -22.55
C ASN A 317 -36.08 23.53 -21.69
N TYR A 318 -35.82 24.46 -20.79
CA TYR A 318 -36.71 24.95 -19.73
C TYR A 318 -38.03 25.57 -20.25
N ASN A 319 -38.15 25.78 -21.54
CA ASN A 319 -39.37 26.41 -22.13
C ASN A 319 -40.49 25.44 -22.48
N GLN A 320 -40.35 24.11 -22.29
CA GLN A 320 -41.41 23.12 -22.56
C GLN A 320 -42.06 22.52 -21.30
N LEU A 321 -41.50 22.74 -20.11
CA LEU A 321 -42.00 22.10 -18.87
C LEU A 321 -43.10 22.92 -18.14
N GLU A 322 -43.43 24.14 -18.57
CA GLU A 322 -44.53 24.90 -17.95
C GLU A 322 -45.93 24.55 -18.54
N GLN A 323 -46.00 23.84 -19.65
CA GLN A 323 -47.28 23.47 -20.27
C GLN A 323 -47.82 22.07 -19.94
N ASP A 324 -46.93 21.12 -19.54
CA ASP A 324 -47.34 19.73 -19.29
C ASP A 324 -47.67 19.41 -17.82
N ASN A 325 -47.54 20.36 -16.89
CA ASN A 325 -47.81 20.14 -15.47
C ASN A 325 -49.28 20.38 -15.03
N LYS A 326 -50.20 20.48 -15.95
CA LYS A 326 -51.64 20.67 -15.60
C LYS A 326 -52.52 19.42 -15.71
N ASP A 327 -52.01 18.32 -16.28
CA ASP A 327 -52.92 17.21 -16.61
C ASP A 327 -52.48 15.78 -16.19
N ASN A 328 -51.51 15.59 -15.33
CA ASN A 328 -51.30 14.23 -14.81
C ASN A 328 -50.85 14.26 -13.33
N GLY A 329 -51.82 13.98 -12.47
CA GLY A 329 -51.57 13.61 -11.08
C GLY A 329 -50.82 12.28 -11.01
N ILE A 330 -49.57 12.34 -10.65
CA ILE A 330 -48.78 11.16 -10.24
C ILE A 330 -48.33 11.38 -8.79
N SER A 331 -48.77 10.44 -7.96
CA SER A 331 -48.56 10.30 -6.54
C SER A 331 -47.08 10.27 -6.16
N LYS A 332 -46.77 10.99 -5.11
CA LYS A 332 -45.58 10.80 -4.30
C LYS A 332 -45.66 9.42 -3.65
N GLU A 333 -44.78 8.49 -4.03
CA GLU A 333 -44.41 7.33 -3.21
C GLU A 333 -43.33 6.52 -3.93
N CYS A 334 -42.13 6.64 -3.43
CA CYS A 334 -41.10 5.58 -3.38
C CYS A 334 -39.93 6.05 -2.49
N GLU A 335 -40.23 6.24 -1.22
CA GLU A 335 -39.21 6.01 -0.16
C GLU A 335 -39.36 4.52 0.19
N GLU A 336 -38.42 3.69 -0.28
CA GLU A 336 -38.28 2.32 0.23
C GLU A 336 -37.84 2.41 1.67
N LYS A 337 -38.80 2.38 2.59
CA LYS A 337 -38.56 2.17 4.02
C LYS A 337 -38.23 0.70 4.21
N TRP A 338 -37.09 0.43 4.83
CA TRP A 338 -36.76 -0.89 5.34
C TRP A 338 -37.95 -1.48 6.09
N THR A 339 -38.32 -2.69 5.74
CA THR A 339 -39.45 -3.37 6.38
C THR A 339 -38.98 -3.99 7.70
N GLU A 340 -39.92 -4.25 8.60
CA GLU A 340 -39.64 -4.92 9.88
C GLU A 340 -39.01 -6.32 9.69
N GLN A 341 -39.17 -6.92 8.51
CA GLN A 341 -38.52 -8.16 8.12
C GLN A 341 -37.02 -7.95 7.78
N ASP A 342 -36.66 -6.82 7.20
CA ASP A 342 -35.27 -6.51 6.88
C ASP A 342 -34.45 -6.26 8.17
N TYR A 343 -35.06 -5.64 9.17
CA TYR A 343 -34.43 -5.49 10.50
C TYR A 343 -34.26 -6.83 11.23
N LYS A 344 -35.26 -7.73 11.15
CA LYS A 344 -35.17 -9.07 11.77
C LYS A 344 -34.11 -9.95 11.10
N MET A 345 -33.91 -9.79 9.78
CA MET A 345 -32.89 -10.54 9.05
C MET A 345 -31.47 -10.02 9.37
N ALA A 346 -31.32 -8.72 9.56
CA ALA A 346 -30.05 -8.12 9.99
C ALA A 346 -29.66 -8.52 11.43
N ASP A 347 -30.62 -8.58 12.35
CA ASP A 347 -30.42 -9.03 13.72
C ASP A 347 -30.08 -10.54 13.81
N ALA A 348 -30.72 -11.38 13.01
CA ALA A 348 -30.41 -12.82 12.92
C ALA A 348 -28.99 -13.08 12.39
N LEU A 349 -28.53 -12.32 11.39
CA LEU A 349 -27.16 -12.38 10.87
C LEU A 349 -26.12 -11.91 11.91
N ALA A 350 -26.44 -10.89 12.69
CA ALA A 350 -25.57 -10.40 13.76
C ALA A 350 -25.45 -11.42 14.92
N HIS A 351 -26.53 -12.14 15.23
CA HIS A 351 -26.55 -13.18 16.25
C HIS A 351 -25.73 -14.41 15.85
N ASP A 352 -25.84 -14.86 14.58
CA ASP A 352 -25.08 -16.00 14.04
C ASP A 352 -23.57 -15.71 14.03
N LEU A 353 -23.15 -14.49 13.70
CA LEU A 353 -21.74 -14.06 13.74
C LEU A 353 -21.19 -14.04 15.18
N THR A 354 -22.04 -13.76 16.17
CA THR A 354 -21.65 -13.75 17.58
C THR A 354 -21.53 -15.19 18.13
N GLU A 355 -22.40 -16.11 17.72
CA GLU A 355 -22.32 -17.53 18.10
C GLU A 355 -21.12 -18.25 17.47
N MET A 356 -20.74 -17.91 16.22
CA MET A 356 -19.52 -18.45 15.61
C MET A 356 -18.26 -18.03 16.36
N ARG A 357 -18.24 -16.82 16.89
CA ARG A 357 -17.10 -16.28 17.65
C ARG A 357 -16.92 -16.94 19.03
N THR A 358 -17.97 -17.47 19.62
CA THR A 358 -17.94 -18.13 20.95
C THR A 358 -17.64 -19.61 20.86
N LYS A 359 -17.69 -20.23 19.66
CA LYS A 359 -17.43 -21.67 19.45
C LYS A 359 -15.98 -22.01 19.10
N GLU A 360 -15.10 -21.02 18.91
CA GLU A 360 -13.69 -21.22 18.52
C GLU A 360 -12.67 -21.13 19.67
N THR A 361 -13.07 -21.28 20.91
CA THR A 361 -12.13 -21.45 22.03
C THR A 361 -12.23 -22.86 22.61
N PRO A 362 -11.34 -23.81 22.24
CA PRO A 362 -11.19 -25.06 22.99
C PRO A 362 -10.41 -24.75 24.27
N GLU A 363 -11.04 -24.91 25.42
CA GLU A 363 -10.36 -25.06 26.72
C GLU A 363 -9.44 -26.29 26.65
N GLN A 364 -8.13 -26.09 26.64
CA GLN A 364 -7.17 -27.15 26.93
C GLN A 364 -7.18 -27.40 28.43
N GLN A 365 -7.79 -28.52 28.82
CA GLN A 365 -7.60 -29.13 30.14
C GLN A 365 -6.12 -29.55 30.28
N LEU A 366 -5.41 -28.91 31.17
CA LEU A 366 -4.12 -29.35 31.69
C LEU A 366 -4.34 -30.59 32.57
N SER A 367 -3.94 -31.77 32.10
CA SER A 367 -3.73 -32.92 32.93
C SER A 367 -2.40 -32.80 33.65
N ASN A 368 -2.45 -32.74 34.97
CA ASN A 368 -1.29 -32.95 35.83
C ASN A 368 -0.86 -34.40 35.74
N ASP A 369 0.28 -34.69 35.14
CA ASP A 369 1.05 -35.91 35.37
C ASP A 369 2.53 -35.50 35.51
N GLU A 370 3.04 -35.57 36.73
CA GLU A 370 4.46 -35.54 37.05
C GLU A 370 5.14 -36.82 36.57
N PRO A 371 6.31 -36.78 35.95
CA PRO A 371 7.18 -37.94 35.87
C PRO A 371 8.20 -37.90 36.99
N THR A 372 8.11 -38.89 37.88
CA THR A 372 9.19 -39.40 38.71
C THR A 372 10.27 -40.08 37.86
N PHE A 373 11.51 -39.75 38.13
CA PHE A 373 12.87 -40.19 37.75
C PHE A 373 13.58 -39.34 36.71
#